data_168bf46dbd2ebb596157fa29c56ea86a
#
_entry.id   168bf46dbd2ebb596157fa29c56ea86a
#
_cell.length_a   1.000
_cell.length_b   1.000
_cell.length_c   1.000
_cell.angle_alpha   90.00
_cell.angle_beta   90.00
_cell.angle_gamma   90.00
#
_symmetry.space_group_name_H-M   'P 1'
#
loop_
_entity.id
_entity.type
_entity.pdbx_description
1 polymer ?
#
loop_
_entity_poly.entity_id
_entity_poly.type
_entity_poly.pdbx_seq_one_letter_code
_entity_poly.pdbx_strand_id
1 'polypeptide(L)'
;GKSTLVNSLVGTKVTTPGLLRPTTRSPVLVHNPEDGRWFGQDRLLPELERVNHPTNDPGALQLVASDRLHPGLAILDAPDVDSVEEANRVLAAELLAAADLWVFVTSAARYADQVPWEFLQLAANRSTAVAVVLDRTPTEAVQTVAGHLARMLASRGLKDSPLFIVHEGEVSEHGLLPAEHVAEVRAWLDMLADDANARHQVVTQTLDGAVRALTLEVHPIADTADGQGEAAQRLRTDADMAYDEALRSIMAATADGTLLRGEVLARWQEFVGTGEILKALETRVGMLRDKILGSIKGKPQQAERVTEAVQGGLEMLILEQCEAAAERAEAAWQMSPAGRGLLAIGPADLGRASRALRPKAERAVRDWQQDVLDMVRSEGQDKRTTAKFLSYGVNGLGVALMVVVFASTGGALVGAEVGIAGGTLLLGQKLLEAVFGDQAVRGLASRARKALEVRIVALVDEERARYTGQVDALQIDHGAPERLRHAARKVGDARFASQRGDG
;
A
#
# COMPACT_ATOMS: atom_id res chain seq x y z
N GLY A 1 13.59 -46.27 -10.07
CA GLY A 1 13.35 -44.86 -9.78
C GLY A 1 14.08 -44.38 -8.51
N LYS A 2 13.82 -43.14 -8.05
CA LYS A 2 14.54 -42.48 -6.92
C LYS A 2 14.65 -43.39 -5.69
N SER A 3 13.53 -43.86 -5.14
CA SER A 3 13.50 -44.71 -3.95
C SER A 3 14.24 -46.04 -4.14
N THR A 4 14.20 -46.64 -5.33
CA THR A 4 14.98 -47.83 -5.66
C THR A 4 16.48 -47.51 -5.65
N LEU A 5 16.89 -46.38 -6.24
CA LEU A 5 18.27 -45.91 -6.23
C LEU A 5 18.75 -45.68 -4.78
N VAL A 6 17.95 -44.97 -3.94
CA VAL A 6 18.27 -44.74 -2.52
C VAL A 6 18.47 -46.07 -1.79
N ASN A 7 17.54 -47.03 -1.93
CA ASN A 7 17.67 -48.35 -1.31
C ASN A 7 18.96 -49.07 -1.76
N SER A 8 19.32 -48.98 -3.04
CA SER A 8 20.50 -49.61 -3.61
C SER A 8 21.80 -48.93 -3.15
N LEU A 9 21.81 -47.59 -3.02
CA LEU A 9 22.94 -46.84 -2.47
C LEU A 9 23.18 -47.16 -0.99
N VAL A 10 22.12 -47.33 -0.22
CA VAL A 10 22.21 -47.72 1.19
C VAL A 10 22.49 -49.22 1.33
N GLY A 11 22.10 -50.03 0.33
CA GLY A 11 22.27 -51.50 0.33
C GLY A 11 21.23 -52.23 1.19
N THR A 12 20.15 -51.58 1.56
CA THR A 12 19.01 -52.15 2.26
C THR A 12 17.73 -51.36 1.96
N LYS A 13 16.58 -51.99 2.15
CA LYS A 13 15.30 -51.36 1.91
C LYS A 13 14.99 -50.37 3.03
N VAL A 14 15.17 -49.08 2.78
CA VAL A 14 14.90 -47.96 3.72
C VAL A 14 13.70 -47.13 3.30
N THR A 15 13.33 -47.15 2.02
CA THR A 15 12.14 -46.52 1.48
C THR A 15 11.27 -47.51 0.72
N THR A 16 9.99 -47.19 0.53
CA THR A 16 9.04 -48.05 -0.17
C THR A 16 8.81 -47.53 -1.59
N PRO A 17 9.40 -48.19 -2.63
CA PRO A 17 9.09 -47.84 -4.01
C PRO A 17 7.64 -48.20 -4.33
N GLY A 18 6.85 -47.27 -4.86
CA GLY A 18 5.48 -47.52 -5.29
C GLY A 18 5.38 -47.75 -6.82
N LEU A 19 4.33 -48.46 -7.23
CA LEU A 19 4.01 -48.71 -8.66
C LEU A 19 3.13 -47.61 -9.25
N LEU A 20 2.35 -46.89 -8.41
CA LEU A 20 1.43 -45.85 -8.82
C LEU A 20 2.00 -44.48 -8.43
N ARG A 21 1.91 -43.48 -9.31
CA ARG A 21 2.33 -42.10 -9.03
C ARG A 21 1.20 -41.29 -8.41
N PRO A 22 1.48 -40.42 -7.42
CA PRO A 22 2.78 -40.19 -6.75
C PRO A 22 3.15 -41.32 -5.80
N THR A 23 4.40 -41.82 -5.91
CA THR A 23 4.87 -42.98 -5.15
C THR A 23 5.34 -42.65 -3.77
N THR A 24 5.96 -41.49 -3.57
CA THR A 24 6.50 -41.01 -2.29
C THR A 24 5.72 -39.78 -1.91
N ARG A 25 4.94 -39.85 -0.83
CA ARG A 25 4.20 -38.74 -0.26
C ARG A 25 4.92 -38.11 0.94
N SER A 26 5.56 -38.92 1.74
CA SER A 26 6.35 -38.54 2.90
C SER A 26 7.83 -38.64 2.58
N PRO A 27 8.64 -37.61 2.78
CA PRO A 27 10.09 -37.69 2.59
C PRO A 27 10.74 -38.61 3.60
N VAL A 28 11.81 -39.30 3.17
CA VAL A 28 12.58 -40.22 4.02
C VAL A 28 14.03 -39.75 4.06
N LEU A 29 14.54 -39.46 5.25
CA LEU A 29 15.93 -39.10 5.49
C LEU A 29 16.66 -40.30 6.08
N VAL A 30 17.65 -40.82 5.34
CA VAL A 30 18.52 -41.88 5.82
C VAL A 30 19.86 -41.28 6.25
N HIS A 31 20.32 -41.61 7.45
CA HIS A 31 21.53 -41.05 8.03
C HIS A 31 22.33 -42.09 8.85
N ASN A 32 23.61 -41.81 9.07
CA ASN A 32 24.39 -42.62 10.00
C ASN A 32 23.87 -42.40 11.45
N PRO A 33 23.82 -43.40 12.31
CA PRO A 33 23.41 -43.27 13.70
C PRO A 33 24.14 -42.15 14.49
N GLU A 34 25.41 -41.89 14.21
CA GLU A 34 26.24 -40.87 14.84
C GLU A 34 25.75 -39.44 14.50
N ASP A 35 25.07 -39.27 13.35
CA ASP A 35 24.61 -37.99 12.84
C ASP A 35 23.18 -37.62 13.27
N GLY A 36 22.48 -38.51 13.97
CA GLY A 36 21.09 -38.31 14.35
C GLY A 36 20.77 -36.99 15.04
N ARG A 37 21.73 -36.43 15.77
CA ARG A 37 21.62 -35.13 16.47
C ARG A 37 21.40 -33.93 15.51
N TRP A 38 21.79 -34.05 14.23
CA TRP A 38 21.70 -32.99 13.24
C TRP A 38 20.31 -32.91 12.58
N PHE A 39 19.48 -33.94 12.75
CA PHE A 39 18.19 -34.09 12.07
C PHE A 39 16.98 -33.97 13.00
N GLY A 40 17.20 -33.43 14.20
CA GLY A 40 16.13 -33.13 15.17
C GLY A 40 15.13 -32.09 14.62
N GLN A 41 13.99 -31.96 15.33
CA GLN A 41 12.87 -31.07 14.96
C GLN A 41 13.31 -29.62 14.68
N ASP A 42 14.27 -29.10 15.46
CA ASP A 42 14.67 -27.70 15.44
C ASP A 42 15.80 -27.40 14.45
N ARG A 43 16.31 -28.40 13.73
CA ARG A 43 17.54 -28.28 12.94
C ARG A 43 17.31 -28.18 11.44
N LEU A 44 16.53 -29.09 10.89
CA LEU A 44 16.28 -29.22 9.47
C LEU A 44 14.78 -29.34 9.23
N LEU A 45 14.19 -28.57 8.32
CA LEU A 45 12.78 -28.65 7.95
C LEU A 45 11.85 -28.69 9.21
N PRO A 46 11.82 -27.65 10.05
CA PRO A 46 11.14 -27.68 11.34
C PRO A 46 9.62 -27.86 11.23
N GLU A 47 9.06 -27.55 10.05
CA GLU A 47 7.62 -27.70 9.76
C GLU A 47 7.19 -29.17 9.58
N LEU A 48 8.13 -30.10 9.37
CA LEU A 48 7.82 -31.51 9.19
C LEU A 48 7.96 -32.27 10.51
N GLU A 49 6.94 -33.02 10.92
CA GLU A 49 6.97 -33.87 12.10
C GLU A 49 7.99 -35.03 11.94
N ARG A 50 8.79 -35.31 12.96
CA ARG A 50 9.76 -36.43 12.95
C ARG A 50 9.10 -37.75 13.31
N VAL A 51 9.19 -38.71 12.39
CA VAL A 51 8.66 -40.07 12.62
C VAL A 51 9.74 -41.12 12.32
N ASN A 52 9.73 -42.23 13.11
CA ASN A 52 10.67 -43.33 12.93
C ASN A 52 10.03 -44.60 12.32
N HIS A 53 8.86 -44.44 11.73
CA HIS A 53 8.12 -45.52 11.05
C HIS A 53 7.63 -45.04 9.69
N PRO A 54 7.41 -45.96 8.76
CA PRO A 54 6.88 -45.62 7.43
C PRO A 54 5.52 -44.94 7.55
N THR A 55 5.39 -43.81 6.85
CA THR A 55 4.16 -43.02 6.82
C THR A 55 3.87 -42.52 5.40
N ASN A 56 2.62 -42.13 5.14
CA ASN A 56 2.21 -41.46 3.91
C ASN A 56 1.77 -39.99 4.19
N ASP A 57 2.09 -39.49 5.36
CA ASP A 57 1.77 -38.12 5.74
C ASP A 57 2.77 -37.15 5.12
N PRO A 58 2.36 -36.24 4.22
CA PRO A 58 3.25 -35.25 3.60
C PRO A 58 3.81 -34.22 4.62
N GLY A 59 3.18 -34.06 5.79
CA GLY A 59 3.65 -33.23 6.89
C GLY A 59 4.70 -33.91 7.79
N ALA A 60 5.12 -35.15 7.47
CA ALA A 60 6.08 -35.89 8.27
C ALA A 60 7.37 -36.19 7.51
N LEU A 61 8.51 -36.10 8.21
CA LEU A 61 9.81 -36.54 7.75
C LEU A 61 10.18 -37.84 8.48
N GLN A 62 10.24 -38.94 7.74
CA GLN A 62 10.70 -40.23 8.31
C GLN A 62 12.21 -40.22 8.46
N LEU A 63 12.72 -40.49 9.66
CA LEU A 63 14.14 -40.68 9.93
C LEU A 63 14.47 -42.18 9.94
N VAL A 64 15.50 -42.57 9.21
CA VAL A 64 16.00 -43.94 9.18
C VAL A 64 17.49 -43.96 9.49
N ALA A 65 17.87 -44.51 10.63
CA ALA A 65 19.27 -44.68 10.96
C ALA A 65 19.84 -45.94 10.28
N SER A 66 21.00 -45.81 9.60
CA SER A 66 21.70 -46.92 8.94
C SER A 66 23.20 -46.73 9.08
N ASP A 67 23.87 -47.74 9.65
CA ASP A 67 25.32 -47.85 9.78
C ASP A 67 26.03 -48.13 8.44
N ARG A 68 25.25 -48.42 7.37
CA ARG A 68 25.76 -48.61 6.01
C ARG A 68 26.06 -47.29 5.29
N LEU A 69 25.61 -46.15 5.80
CA LEU A 69 26.02 -44.86 5.33
C LEU A 69 27.23 -44.34 6.10
N HIS A 70 28.14 -43.68 5.40
CA HIS A 70 29.29 -43.03 6.00
C HIS A 70 28.84 -41.91 6.95
N PRO A 71 29.47 -41.74 8.14
CA PRO A 71 29.24 -40.57 8.98
C PRO A 71 29.48 -39.25 8.21
N GLY A 72 28.61 -38.28 8.39
CA GLY A 72 28.62 -37.00 7.68
C GLY A 72 27.90 -37.03 6.32
N LEU A 73 27.31 -38.16 5.93
CA LEU A 73 26.44 -38.29 4.76
C LEU A 73 25.01 -38.64 5.16
N ALA A 74 24.05 -37.88 4.66
CA ALA A 74 22.64 -38.22 4.75
C ALA A 74 21.99 -38.19 3.36
N ILE A 75 21.08 -39.09 3.09
CA ILE A 75 20.35 -39.18 1.82
C ILE A 75 18.87 -38.94 2.07
N LEU A 76 18.32 -37.93 1.38
CA LEU A 76 16.91 -37.56 1.46
C LEU A 76 16.17 -38.05 0.21
N ASP A 77 15.27 -39.03 0.35
CA ASP A 77 14.35 -39.46 -0.70
C ASP A 77 13.15 -38.51 -0.76
N ALA A 78 13.13 -37.65 -1.77
CA ALA A 78 12.14 -36.59 -1.95
C ALA A 78 11.01 -37.04 -2.90
N PRO A 79 9.78 -36.48 -2.75
CA PRO A 79 8.70 -36.67 -3.71
C PRO A 79 9.09 -36.27 -5.14
N ASP A 80 8.29 -36.66 -6.11
CA ASP A 80 8.52 -36.29 -7.52
C ASP A 80 8.25 -34.79 -7.73
N VAL A 81 9.22 -34.07 -8.27
CA VAL A 81 9.11 -32.62 -8.61
C VAL A 81 8.09 -32.36 -9.72
N ASP A 82 7.80 -33.37 -10.56
CA ASP A 82 6.80 -33.34 -11.62
C ASP A 82 5.44 -33.93 -11.18
N SER A 83 5.17 -33.97 -9.88
CA SER A 83 3.90 -34.47 -9.36
C SER A 83 2.73 -33.62 -9.86
N VAL A 84 1.62 -34.29 -10.13
CA VAL A 84 0.34 -33.64 -10.45
C VAL A 84 -0.20 -32.83 -9.24
N GLU A 85 0.12 -33.28 -8.03
CA GLU A 85 -0.27 -32.63 -6.78
C GLU A 85 0.65 -31.42 -6.50
N GLU A 86 0.08 -30.22 -6.39
CA GLU A 86 0.80 -28.97 -6.11
C GLU A 86 1.55 -29.03 -4.78
N ALA A 87 0.94 -29.60 -3.74
CA ALA A 87 1.55 -29.78 -2.42
C ALA A 87 2.86 -30.56 -2.48
N ASN A 88 2.94 -31.60 -3.32
CA ASN A 88 4.17 -32.37 -3.50
C ASN A 88 5.27 -31.57 -4.21
N ARG A 89 4.91 -30.65 -5.10
CA ARG A 89 5.89 -29.76 -5.75
C ARG A 89 6.45 -28.73 -4.79
N VAL A 90 5.60 -28.14 -3.94
CA VAL A 90 6.04 -27.22 -2.89
C VAL A 90 6.97 -27.93 -1.93
N LEU A 91 6.57 -29.08 -1.41
CA LEU A 91 7.39 -29.89 -0.52
C LEU A 91 8.74 -30.26 -1.16
N ALA A 92 8.74 -30.69 -2.42
CA ALA A 92 9.98 -30.99 -3.13
C ALA A 92 10.92 -29.79 -3.23
N ALA A 93 10.38 -28.58 -3.47
CA ALA A 93 11.16 -27.36 -3.49
C ALA A 93 11.77 -27.00 -2.13
N GLU A 94 11.02 -27.19 -1.04
CA GLU A 94 11.50 -26.99 0.34
C GLU A 94 12.63 -28.00 0.69
N LEU A 95 12.44 -29.27 0.35
CA LEU A 95 13.45 -30.33 0.55
C LEU A 95 14.73 -30.03 -0.23
N LEU A 96 14.60 -29.59 -1.48
CA LEU A 96 15.72 -29.18 -2.31
C LEU A 96 16.48 -27.97 -1.75
N ALA A 97 15.74 -27.01 -1.16
CA ALA A 97 16.35 -25.85 -0.51
C ALA A 97 17.16 -26.22 0.74
N ALA A 98 16.81 -27.32 1.41
CA ALA A 98 17.46 -27.80 2.61
C ALA A 98 18.67 -28.73 2.33
N ALA A 99 18.89 -29.14 1.08
CA ALA A 99 19.97 -30.05 0.71
C ALA A 99 21.23 -29.30 0.26
N ASP A 100 22.41 -29.76 0.70
CA ASP A 100 23.71 -29.21 0.29
C ASP A 100 24.07 -29.64 -1.13
N LEU A 101 23.60 -30.81 -1.55
CA LEU A 101 23.85 -31.41 -2.86
C LEU A 101 22.57 -32.01 -3.44
N TRP A 102 22.26 -31.71 -4.69
CA TRP A 102 21.14 -32.32 -5.40
C TRP A 102 21.60 -33.48 -6.27
N VAL A 103 21.02 -34.64 -6.05
CA VAL A 103 21.17 -35.77 -6.98
C VAL A 103 19.92 -35.85 -7.83
N PHE A 104 19.99 -35.30 -9.03
CA PHE A 104 18.88 -35.28 -9.97
C PHE A 104 18.77 -36.58 -10.72
N VAL A 105 17.67 -37.32 -10.52
CA VAL A 105 17.46 -38.65 -11.11
C VAL A 105 16.44 -38.57 -12.26
N THR A 106 16.86 -38.87 -13.45
CA THR A 106 15.99 -38.98 -14.64
C THR A 106 16.14 -40.32 -15.32
N SER A 107 15.39 -40.55 -16.38
CA SER A 107 15.50 -41.79 -17.18
C SER A 107 15.65 -41.48 -18.66
N ALA A 108 16.12 -42.43 -19.44
CA ALA A 108 16.24 -42.32 -20.89
C ALA A 108 14.93 -41.90 -21.59
N ALA A 109 13.77 -42.21 -21.00
CA ALA A 109 12.47 -41.85 -21.55
C ALA A 109 12.00 -40.43 -21.16
N ARG A 110 12.60 -39.81 -20.10
CA ARG A 110 12.07 -38.58 -19.50
C ARG A 110 13.11 -37.48 -19.26
N TYR A 111 14.36 -37.68 -19.69
CA TYR A 111 15.44 -36.70 -19.42
C TYR A 111 15.21 -35.33 -20.06
N ALA A 112 14.31 -35.24 -21.04
CA ALA A 112 13.98 -33.99 -21.73
C ALA A 112 12.67 -33.36 -21.29
N ASP A 113 11.98 -33.88 -20.25
CA ASP A 113 10.74 -33.31 -19.73
C ASP A 113 10.97 -31.90 -19.17
N GLN A 114 10.03 -30.98 -19.47
CA GLN A 114 10.19 -29.55 -19.16
C GLN A 114 10.26 -29.28 -17.66
N VAL A 115 9.32 -29.81 -16.87
CA VAL A 115 9.19 -29.49 -15.42
C VAL A 115 10.47 -29.82 -14.65
N PRO A 116 11.07 -31.01 -14.76
CA PRO A 116 12.36 -31.30 -14.15
C PRO A 116 13.47 -30.32 -14.53
N TRP A 117 13.47 -29.84 -15.79
CA TRP A 117 14.46 -28.85 -16.22
C TRP A 117 14.29 -27.46 -15.57
N GLU A 118 13.11 -27.06 -15.19
CA GLU A 118 12.87 -25.83 -14.45
C GLU A 118 13.56 -25.87 -13.08
N PHE A 119 13.52 -27.02 -12.39
CA PHE A 119 14.24 -27.21 -11.13
C PHE A 119 15.77 -27.25 -11.33
N LEU A 120 16.26 -27.86 -12.38
CA LEU A 120 17.69 -27.83 -12.71
C LEU A 120 18.16 -26.41 -13.03
N GLN A 121 17.35 -25.61 -13.72
CA GLN A 121 17.65 -24.20 -13.96
C GLN A 121 17.66 -23.40 -12.66
N LEU A 122 16.77 -23.70 -11.73
CA LEU A 122 16.76 -23.09 -10.40
C LEU A 122 18.05 -23.42 -9.63
N ALA A 123 18.51 -24.69 -9.69
CA ALA A 123 19.78 -25.11 -9.11
C ALA A 123 20.98 -24.36 -9.73
N ALA A 124 21.00 -24.25 -11.05
CA ALA A 124 22.05 -23.53 -11.78
C ALA A 124 22.08 -22.05 -11.39
N ASN A 125 20.92 -21.41 -11.33
CA ASN A 125 20.79 -20.00 -10.95
C ASN A 125 21.25 -19.72 -9.50
N ARG A 126 21.07 -20.70 -8.62
CA ARG A 126 21.49 -20.67 -7.22
C ARG A 126 22.93 -21.17 -7.01
N SER A 127 23.62 -21.57 -8.07
CA SER A 127 24.95 -22.22 -7.99
C SER A 127 25.00 -23.43 -7.04
N THR A 128 23.84 -24.12 -6.87
CA THR A 128 23.75 -25.31 -6.03
C THR A 128 24.54 -26.43 -6.65
N ALA A 129 25.26 -27.22 -5.84
CA ALA A 129 25.95 -28.40 -6.33
C ALA A 129 24.92 -29.45 -6.81
N VAL A 130 25.10 -29.93 -8.05
CA VAL A 130 24.19 -30.89 -8.70
C VAL A 130 24.97 -32.03 -9.28
N ALA A 131 24.55 -33.25 -8.99
CA ALA A 131 24.92 -34.47 -9.73
C ALA A 131 23.70 -34.99 -10.48
N VAL A 132 23.91 -35.60 -11.64
CA VAL A 132 22.82 -36.12 -12.45
C VAL A 132 22.98 -37.63 -12.58
N VAL A 133 21.89 -38.37 -12.37
CA VAL A 133 21.82 -39.82 -12.55
C VAL A 133 20.82 -40.14 -13.66
N LEU A 134 21.31 -40.70 -14.74
CA LEU A 134 20.52 -41.23 -15.83
C LEU A 134 20.19 -42.70 -15.54
N ASP A 135 19.01 -42.94 -14.96
CA ASP A 135 18.50 -44.22 -14.49
C ASP A 135 17.77 -45.00 -15.62
N ARG A 136 17.74 -46.32 -15.54
CA ARG A 136 17.02 -47.22 -16.47
C ARG A 136 17.37 -46.94 -17.93
N THR A 137 18.66 -46.91 -18.21
CA THR A 137 19.14 -46.65 -19.56
C THR A 137 19.54 -47.98 -20.23
N PRO A 138 18.90 -48.37 -21.33
CA PRO A 138 19.32 -49.50 -22.12
C PRO A 138 20.75 -49.30 -22.61
N THR A 139 21.55 -50.39 -22.63
CA THR A 139 22.97 -50.30 -22.97
C THR A 139 23.23 -49.70 -24.35
N GLU A 140 22.36 -49.99 -25.33
CA GLU A 140 22.46 -49.48 -26.69
C GLU A 140 22.20 -47.97 -26.79
N ALA A 141 21.41 -47.42 -25.87
CA ALA A 141 21.01 -45.99 -25.86
C ALA A 141 21.97 -45.12 -25.06
N VAL A 142 22.86 -45.66 -24.24
CA VAL A 142 23.71 -44.91 -23.29
C VAL A 142 24.46 -43.79 -23.97
N GLN A 143 25.23 -44.05 -25.03
CA GLN A 143 26.07 -43.03 -25.66
C GLN A 143 25.24 -41.88 -26.25
N THR A 144 24.12 -42.22 -26.89
CA THR A 144 23.25 -41.20 -27.52
C THR A 144 22.56 -40.33 -26.51
N VAL A 145 21.92 -40.93 -25.49
CA VAL A 145 21.15 -40.25 -24.48
C VAL A 145 22.05 -39.46 -23.53
N ALA A 146 23.13 -40.07 -23.03
CA ALA A 146 24.08 -39.40 -22.15
C ALA A 146 24.78 -38.23 -22.85
N GLY A 147 25.20 -38.40 -24.12
CA GLY A 147 25.81 -37.33 -24.90
C GLY A 147 24.83 -36.16 -25.19
N HIS A 148 23.54 -36.46 -25.40
CA HIS A 148 22.53 -35.43 -25.56
C HIS A 148 22.25 -34.69 -24.22
N LEU A 149 22.07 -35.45 -23.14
CA LEU A 149 21.87 -34.89 -21.80
C LEU A 149 23.05 -34.02 -21.34
N ALA A 150 24.29 -34.44 -21.55
CA ALA A 150 25.48 -33.66 -21.23
C ALA A 150 25.52 -32.32 -21.99
N ARG A 151 25.14 -32.30 -23.27
CA ARG A 151 25.01 -31.04 -24.03
C ARG A 151 23.91 -30.15 -23.50
N MET A 152 22.78 -30.71 -23.12
CA MET A 152 21.70 -29.95 -22.49
C MET A 152 22.12 -29.33 -21.15
N LEU A 153 22.85 -30.09 -20.32
CA LEU A 153 23.41 -29.60 -19.04
C LEU A 153 24.39 -28.44 -19.28
N ALA A 154 25.32 -28.62 -20.21
CA ALA A 154 26.32 -27.61 -20.57
C ALA A 154 25.65 -26.30 -21.07
N SER A 155 24.63 -26.39 -21.92
CA SER A 155 23.91 -25.22 -22.45
C SER A 155 23.15 -24.41 -21.38
N ARG A 156 22.93 -25.01 -20.21
CA ARG A 156 22.16 -24.42 -19.11
C ARG A 156 23.00 -24.08 -17.86
N GLY A 157 24.34 -24.05 -18.01
CA GLY A 157 25.24 -23.64 -16.93
C GLY A 157 25.62 -24.76 -15.95
N LEU A 158 25.27 -26.03 -16.24
CA LEU A 158 25.54 -27.20 -15.41
C LEU A 158 26.61 -28.12 -16.04
N LYS A 159 27.58 -27.55 -16.77
CA LYS A 159 28.63 -28.29 -17.48
C LYS A 159 29.56 -29.12 -16.57
N ASP A 160 29.75 -28.66 -15.33
CA ASP A 160 30.64 -29.27 -14.35
C ASP A 160 29.88 -30.26 -13.41
N SER A 161 28.60 -30.50 -13.64
CA SER A 161 27.80 -31.46 -12.88
C SER A 161 28.20 -32.89 -13.29
N PRO A 162 28.60 -33.79 -12.38
CA PRO A 162 28.89 -35.17 -12.70
C PRO A 162 27.63 -35.88 -13.21
N LEU A 163 27.79 -36.69 -14.27
CA LEU A 163 26.74 -37.48 -14.89
C LEU A 163 27.03 -38.96 -14.70
N PHE A 164 26.19 -39.66 -13.97
CA PHE A 164 26.25 -41.07 -13.70
C PHE A 164 25.20 -41.81 -14.51
N ILE A 165 25.54 -43.03 -14.93
CA ILE A 165 24.65 -43.90 -15.70
C ILE A 165 24.33 -45.13 -14.87
N VAL A 166 23.02 -45.33 -14.64
CA VAL A 166 22.51 -46.54 -14.00
C VAL A 166 21.76 -47.34 -15.04
N HIS A 167 22.35 -48.50 -15.40
CA HIS A 167 21.78 -49.38 -16.39
C HIS A 167 20.46 -49.99 -15.93
N GLU A 168 19.60 -50.29 -16.89
CA GLU A 168 18.41 -51.06 -16.62
C GLU A 168 18.80 -52.48 -16.17
N GLY A 169 18.19 -52.96 -15.10
CA GLY A 169 18.49 -54.29 -14.54
C GLY A 169 17.34 -54.80 -13.72
N GLU A 170 17.37 -56.10 -13.45
CA GLU A 170 16.39 -56.73 -12.59
C GLU A 170 16.56 -56.24 -11.14
N VAL A 171 15.45 -55.86 -10.56
CA VAL A 171 15.39 -55.45 -9.16
C VAL A 171 15.19 -56.70 -8.29
N SER A 172 16.04 -56.90 -7.28
CA SER A 172 15.94 -58.04 -6.37
C SER A 172 14.60 -58.05 -5.61
N GLU A 173 14.24 -59.16 -4.98
CA GLU A 173 13.06 -59.31 -4.13
C GLU A 173 13.05 -58.27 -3.00
N HIS A 174 14.21 -57.75 -2.60
CA HIS A 174 14.37 -56.70 -1.61
C HIS A 174 14.28 -55.27 -2.19
N GLY A 175 14.00 -55.12 -3.51
CA GLY A 175 13.85 -53.80 -4.14
C GLY A 175 15.19 -53.11 -4.44
N LEU A 176 16.30 -53.87 -4.58
CA LEU A 176 17.66 -53.36 -4.82
C LEU A 176 18.09 -53.64 -6.26
N LEU A 177 18.79 -52.70 -6.87
CA LEU A 177 19.54 -52.89 -8.09
C LEU A 177 20.83 -53.71 -7.83
N PRO A 178 21.42 -54.38 -8.84
CA PRO A 178 22.75 -54.96 -8.72
C PRO A 178 23.77 -53.93 -8.23
N ALA A 179 24.67 -54.35 -7.33
CA ALA A 179 25.63 -53.40 -6.70
C ALA A 179 26.56 -52.72 -7.73
N GLU A 180 26.90 -53.41 -8.80
CA GLU A 180 27.70 -52.87 -9.92
C GLU A 180 27.03 -51.72 -10.64
N HIS A 181 25.67 -51.66 -10.72
CA HIS A 181 24.93 -50.60 -11.39
C HIS A 181 24.98 -49.25 -10.64
N VAL A 182 25.17 -49.28 -9.32
CA VAL A 182 25.20 -48.10 -8.48
C VAL A 182 26.61 -47.81 -7.91
N ALA A 183 27.60 -48.62 -8.27
CA ALA A 183 28.94 -48.54 -7.71
C ALA A 183 29.63 -47.20 -7.92
N GLU A 184 29.50 -46.59 -9.13
CA GLU A 184 30.09 -45.27 -9.41
C GLU A 184 29.47 -44.16 -8.58
N VAL A 185 28.14 -44.13 -8.48
CA VAL A 185 27.42 -43.11 -7.63
C VAL A 185 27.81 -43.27 -6.19
N ARG A 186 27.85 -44.53 -5.70
CA ARG A 186 28.21 -44.84 -4.31
C ARG A 186 29.65 -44.39 -3.99
N ALA A 187 30.61 -44.81 -4.85
CA ALA A 187 32.02 -44.46 -4.66
C ALA A 187 32.25 -42.94 -4.67
N TRP A 188 31.51 -42.21 -5.51
CA TRP A 188 31.56 -40.76 -5.52
C TRP A 188 30.99 -40.12 -4.23
N LEU A 189 29.86 -40.64 -3.71
CA LEU A 189 29.29 -40.16 -2.46
C LEU A 189 30.19 -40.49 -1.25
N ASP A 190 30.78 -41.70 -1.23
CA ASP A 190 31.73 -42.12 -0.20
C ASP A 190 32.99 -41.23 -0.25
N MET A 191 33.52 -40.91 -1.42
CA MET A 191 34.64 -39.97 -1.57
C MET A 191 34.30 -38.57 -1.03
N LEU A 192 33.10 -38.07 -1.32
CA LEU A 192 32.66 -36.80 -0.75
C LEU A 192 32.50 -36.88 0.79
N ALA A 193 32.10 -38.04 1.30
CA ALA A 193 31.97 -38.26 2.73
C ALA A 193 33.32 -38.37 3.45
N ASP A 194 34.32 -38.93 2.79
CA ASP A 194 35.69 -39.08 3.35
C ASP A 194 36.51 -37.81 3.27
N ASP A 195 36.36 -37.03 2.19
CA ASP A 195 37.12 -35.77 1.98
C ASP A 195 36.42 -34.56 2.60
N ALA A 196 36.91 -34.10 3.77
CA ALA A 196 36.41 -32.94 4.46
C ALA A 196 36.51 -31.66 3.61
N ASN A 197 37.54 -31.52 2.76
CA ASN A 197 37.73 -30.35 1.93
C ASN A 197 36.72 -30.37 0.76
N ALA A 198 36.48 -31.50 0.14
CA ALA A 198 35.47 -31.64 -0.89
C ALA A 198 34.07 -31.32 -0.37
N ARG A 199 33.72 -31.83 0.83
CA ARG A 199 32.45 -31.48 1.48
C ARG A 199 32.34 -29.97 1.76
N HIS A 200 33.42 -29.40 2.31
CA HIS A 200 33.45 -27.96 2.59
C HIS A 200 33.24 -27.12 1.32
N GLN A 201 33.84 -27.51 0.21
CA GLN A 201 33.65 -26.83 -1.07
C GLN A 201 32.21 -26.92 -1.56
N VAL A 202 31.56 -28.07 -1.48
CA VAL A 202 30.14 -28.26 -1.86
C VAL A 202 29.24 -27.40 -1.02
N VAL A 203 29.41 -27.40 0.32
CA VAL A 203 28.59 -26.59 1.24
C VAL A 203 28.81 -25.10 0.99
N THR A 204 30.07 -24.66 0.86
CA THR A 204 30.41 -23.27 0.61
C THR A 204 29.87 -22.78 -0.73
N GLN A 205 29.97 -23.59 -1.79
CA GLN A 205 29.40 -23.25 -3.09
C GLN A 205 27.88 -23.07 -3.03
N THR A 206 27.18 -24.01 -2.40
CA THR A 206 25.72 -23.96 -2.25
C THR A 206 25.30 -22.76 -1.39
N LEU A 207 25.99 -22.51 -0.28
CA LEU A 207 25.73 -21.34 0.58
C LEU A 207 25.97 -20.03 -0.16
N ASP A 208 27.12 -19.91 -0.85
CA ASP A 208 27.43 -18.69 -1.63
C ASP A 208 26.41 -18.45 -2.74
N GLY A 209 25.97 -19.51 -3.41
CA GLY A 209 24.92 -19.44 -4.42
C GLY A 209 23.57 -19.01 -3.84
N ALA A 210 23.16 -19.55 -2.70
CA ALA A 210 21.93 -19.19 -2.02
C ALA A 210 21.94 -17.73 -1.54
N VAL A 211 23.04 -17.28 -0.94
CA VAL A 211 23.23 -15.88 -0.51
C VAL A 211 23.17 -14.94 -1.71
N ARG A 212 23.83 -15.30 -2.81
CA ARG A 212 23.81 -14.51 -4.05
C ARG A 212 22.39 -14.39 -4.61
N ALA A 213 21.67 -15.51 -4.71
CA ALA A 213 20.30 -15.52 -5.22
C ALA A 213 19.38 -14.64 -4.36
N LEU A 214 19.45 -14.79 -3.03
CA LEU A 214 18.70 -13.96 -2.09
C LEU A 214 19.01 -12.47 -2.26
N THR A 215 20.30 -12.12 -2.39
CA THR A 215 20.73 -10.74 -2.57
C THR A 215 20.17 -10.12 -3.87
N LEU A 216 20.10 -10.92 -4.94
CA LEU A 216 19.54 -10.47 -6.22
C LEU A 216 18.02 -10.26 -6.13
N GLU A 217 17.32 -11.11 -5.40
CA GLU A 217 15.85 -11.02 -5.21
C GLU A 217 15.44 -9.78 -4.36
N VAL A 218 16.34 -9.25 -3.54
CA VAL A 218 16.07 -8.03 -2.74
C VAL A 218 15.79 -6.81 -3.63
N HIS A 219 16.48 -6.68 -4.78
CA HIS A 219 16.33 -5.49 -5.64
C HIS A 219 14.91 -5.34 -6.21
N PRO A 220 14.32 -6.36 -6.88
CA PRO A 220 12.94 -6.25 -7.37
C PRO A 220 11.91 -6.09 -6.24
N ILE A 221 12.17 -6.63 -5.04
CA ILE A 221 11.31 -6.40 -3.87
C ILE A 221 11.38 -4.93 -3.45
N ALA A 222 12.58 -4.36 -3.36
CA ALA A 222 12.78 -2.96 -3.03
C ALA A 222 12.15 -2.04 -4.08
N ASP A 223 12.28 -2.35 -5.38
CA ASP A 223 11.68 -1.58 -6.48
C ASP A 223 10.14 -1.64 -6.42
N THR A 224 9.58 -2.80 -6.06
CA THR A 224 8.13 -2.95 -5.86
C THR A 224 7.64 -2.11 -4.67
N ALA A 225 8.39 -2.09 -3.58
CA ALA A 225 8.06 -1.28 -2.40
C ALA A 225 8.16 0.23 -2.69
N ASP A 226 9.15 0.68 -3.48
CA ASP A 226 9.22 2.07 -3.99
C ASP A 226 7.98 2.40 -4.82
N GLY A 227 7.60 1.52 -5.74
CA GLY A 227 6.40 1.69 -6.57
C GLY A 227 5.10 1.80 -5.75
N GLN A 228 4.99 1.06 -4.63
CA GLN A 228 3.88 1.19 -3.69
C GLN A 228 3.89 2.57 -3.01
N GLY A 229 5.05 3.02 -2.55
CA GLY A 229 5.23 4.35 -1.95
C GLY A 229 4.84 5.48 -2.92
N GLU A 230 5.30 5.40 -4.16
CA GLU A 230 4.94 6.38 -5.20
C GLU A 230 3.44 6.35 -5.54
N ALA A 231 2.83 5.17 -5.61
CA ALA A 231 1.39 5.05 -5.86
C ALA A 231 0.58 5.69 -4.72
N ALA A 232 0.96 5.44 -3.47
CA ALA A 232 0.33 6.05 -2.30
C ALA A 232 0.47 7.58 -2.31
N GLN A 233 1.64 8.09 -2.65
CA GLN A 233 1.86 9.53 -2.74
C GLN A 233 1.04 10.17 -3.87
N ARG A 234 0.90 9.51 -5.03
CA ARG A 234 0.02 9.98 -6.10
C ARG A 234 -1.42 10.06 -5.64
N LEU A 235 -1.94 9.03 -4.97
CA LEU A 235 -3.31 9.02 -4.45
C LEU A 235 -3.57 10.13 -3.43
N ARG A 236 -2.59 10.45 -2.57
CA ARG A 236 -2.68 11.62 -1.67
C ARG A 236 -2.76 12.91 -2.46
N THR A 237 -1.85 13.08 -3.41
CA THR A 237 -1.79 14.29 -4.23
C THR A 237 -3.10 14.51 -5.01
N ASP A 238 -3.71 13.45 -5.53
CA ASP A 238 -4.99 13.53 -6.24
C ASP A 238 -6.11 14.03 -5.31
N ALA A 239 -6.18 13.50 -4.09
CA ALA A 239 -7.15 13.95 -3.09
C ALA A 239 -6.86 15.41 -2.66
N ASP A 240 -5.60 15.75 -2.38
CA ASP A 240 -5.20 17.10 -2.00
C ASP A 240 -5.58 18.12 -3.08
N MET A 241 -5.27 17.84 -4.33
CA MET A 241 -5.63 18.73 -5.46
C MET A 241 -7.13 18.95 -5.57
N ALA A 242 -7.95 17.90 -5.39
CA ALA A 242 -9.40 17.99 -5.48
C ALA A 242 -9.98 18.88 -4.38
N TYR A 243 -9.53 18.70 -3.13
CA TYR A 243 -10.02 19.45 -1.98
C TYR A 243 -9.42 20.85 -1.86
N ASP A 244 -8.18 21.06 -2.32
CA ASP A 244 -7.59 22.40 -2.42
C ASP A 244 -8.31 23.26 -3.46
N GLU A 245 -8.78 22.65 -4.57
CA GLU A 245 -9.64 23.35 -5.52
C GLU A 245 -10.98 23.74 -4.92
N ALA A 246 -11.62 22.82 -4.17
CA ALA A 246 -12.85 23.12 -3.46
C ALA A 246 -12.66 24.29 -2.48
N LEU A 247 -11.60 24.24 -1.69
CA LEU A 247 -11.27 25.32 -0.74
C LEU A 247 -11.06 26.65 -1.47
N ARG A 248 -10.30 26.67 -2.54
CA ARG A 248 -10.09 27.89 -3.35
C ARG A 248 -11.40 28.45 -3.92
N SER A 249 -12.27 27.56 -4.42
CA SER A 249 -13.58 27.94 -4.97
C SER A 249 -14.50 28.53 -3.92
N ILE A 250 -14.56 27.92 -2.72
CA ILE A 250 -15.33 28.44 -1.59
C ILE A 250 -14.79 29.81 -1.17
N MET A 251 -13.46 29.94 -1.01
CA MET A 251 -12.85 31.22 -0.61
C MET A 251 -13.06 32.31 -1.65
N ALA A 252 -12.97 32.01 -2.93
CA ALA A 252 -13.24 32.95 -4.01
C ALA A 252 -14.70 33.42 -3.98
N ALA A 253 -15.66 32.51 -3.89
CA ALA A 253 -17.09 32.83 -3.86
C ALA A 253 -17.48 33.63 -2.60
N THR A 254 -16.79 33.44 -1.48
CA THR A 254 -16.98 34.25 -0.27
C THR A 254 -16.35 35.63 -0.37
N ALA A 255 -15.41 35.85 -1.30
CA ALA A 255 -14.70 37.12 -1.46
C ALA A 255 -15.24 38.01 -2.61
N ASP A 256 -15.80 37.40 -3.68
CA ASP A 256 -16.21 38.10 -4.90
C ASP A 256 -17.69 38.56 -4.93
N GLY A 257 -18.42 38.27 -3.86
CA GLY A 257 -19.85 38.63 -3.77
C GLY A 257 -20.79 37.65 -4.46
N THR A 258 -20.31 36.51 -4.96
CA THR A 258 -21.13 35.46 -5.59
C THR A 258 -22.22 34.96 -4.64
N LEU A 259 -21.92 34.87 -3.33
CA LEU A 259 -22.89 34.53 -2.28
C LEU A 259 -24.08 35.51 -2.15
N LEU A 260 -23.92 36.74 -2.61
CA LEU A 260 -24.97 37.74 -2.58
C LEU A 260 -25.90 37.75 -3.79
N ARG A 261 -25.78 36.77 -4.68
CA ARG A 261 -26.65 36.61 -5.84
C ARG A 261 -27.93 35.85 -5.48
N GLY A 262 -28.95 35.99 -6.30
CA GLY A 262 -30.20 35.24 -6.18
C GLY A 262 -31.02 35.68 -4.92
N GLU A 263 -31.38 34.70 -4.08
CA GLU A 263 -32.26 34.91 -2.94
C GLU A 263 -31.65 35.83 -1.87
N VAL A 264 -30.35 35.70 -1.61
CA VAL A 264 -29.65 36.55 -0.62
C VAL A 264 -29.76 38.04 -1.02
N LEU A 265 -29.54 38.36 -2.30
CA LEU A 265 -29.64 39.70 -2.83
C LEU A 265 -31.09 40.22 -2.75
N ALA A 266 -32.06 39.38 -3.10
CA ALA A 266 -33.49 39.75 -3.03
C ALA A 266 -33.91 40.07 -1.56
N ARG A 267 -33.52 39.25 -0.60
CA ARG A 267 -33.80 39.45 0.82
C ARG A 267 -33.06 40.68 1.38
N TRP A 268 -31.83 40.90 0.93
CA TRP A 268 -31.06 42.08 1.27
C TRP A 268 -31.72 43.37 0.77
N GLN A 269 -32.20 43.41 -0.49
CA GLN A 269 -32.91 44.55 -1.06
C GLN A 269 -34.25 44.80 -0.35
N GLU A 270 -34.96 43.76 0.05
CA GLU A 270 -36.19 43.86 0.87
C GLU A 270 -35.89 44.45 2.24
N PHE A 271 -34.79 44.04 2.87
CA PHE A 271 -34.38 44.57 4.19
C PHE A 271 -33.94 46.03 4.13
N VAL A 272 -33.09 46.40 3.17
CA VAL A 272 -32.56 47.78 3.06
C VAL A 272 -33.60 48.73 2.43
N GLY A 273 -34.53 48.20 1.63
CA GLY A 273 -35.55 49.01 0.94
C GLY A 273 -35.09 49.54 -0.41
N THR A 274 -35.97 49.46 -1.42
CA THR A 274 -35.69 49.97 -2.77
C THR A 274 -36.00 51.45 -2.91
N GLY A 275 -34.98 52.28 -3.01
CA GLY A 275 -35.09 53.62 -3.64
C GLY A 275 -35.33 54.83 -2.77
N GLU A 276 -35.95 54.77 -1.62
CA GLU A 276 -36.17 55.97 -0.76
C GLU A 276 -34.90 56.41 -0.03
N ILE A 277 -34.05 55.44 0.36
CA ILE A 277 -32.77 55.70 1.04
C ILE A 277 -31.74 56.26 0.06
N LEU A 278 -31.74 55.83 -1.23
CA LEU A 278 -30.87 56.35 -2.29
C LEU A 278 -31.16 57.81 -2.62
N LYS A 279 -32.42 58.19 -2.66
CA LYS A 279 -32.81 59.59 -2.89
C LYS A 279 -32.48 60.54 -1.72
N ALA A 280 -32.38 59.98 -0.48
CA ALA A 280 -32.00 60.74 0.69
C ALA A 280 -30.48 60.97 0.83
N LEU A 281 -29.64 60.17 0.14
CA LEU A 281 -28.18 60.27 0.17
C LEU A 281 -27.67 61.50 -0.63
N GLU A 282 -28.41 61.98 -1.62
CA GLU A 282 -28.04 63.15 -2.41
C GLU A 282 -28.20 64.48 -1.65
N THR A 283 -28.88 64.53 -0.51
CA THR A 283 -29.32 65.75 0.13
C THR A 283 -28.83 66.03 1.55
N ARG A 284 -27.58 65.89 1.92
CA ARG A 284 -26.93 66.27 3.21
C ARG A 284 -26.79 65.20 4.30
N VAL A 285 -25.52 64.97 4.68
CA VAL A 285 -25.00 63.91 5.55
C VAL A 285 -25.53 63.89 6.99
N GLY A 286 -26.09 64.97 7.53
CA GLY A 286 -26.52 65.05 8.93
C GLY A 286 -27.94 64.52 9.25
N MET A 287 -28.90 64.66 8.32
CA MET A 287 -30.29 64.19 8.50
C MET A 287 -30.48 62.70 8.08
N LEU A 288 -29.51 62.15 7.39
CA LEU A 288 -29.56 60.78 6.89
C LEU A 288 -29.51 59.76 8.02
N ARG A 289 -28.70 59.99 9.00
CA ARG A 289 -28.44 59.08 10.13
C ARG A 289 -29.74 58.70 10.87
N ASP A 290 -30.58 59.71 11.19
CA ASP A 290 -31.80 59.48 11.96
C ASP A 290 -32.94 58.91 11.14
N LYS A 291 -33.00 59.18 9.82
CA LYS A 291 -33.99 58.61 8.90
C LYS A 291 -33.71 57.15 8.53
N ILE A 292 -32.44 56.79 8.34
CA ILE A 292 -32.02 55.42 8.09
C ILE A 292 -32.24 54.54 9.33
N LEU A 293 -31.88 55.07 10.50
CA LEU A 293 -32.13 54.42 11.79
C LEU A 293 -33.61 54.18 12.06
N GLY A 294 -34.47 55.12 11.70
CA GLY A 294 -35.92 55.00 11.78
C GLY A 294 -36.53 53.95 10.85
N SER A 295 -35.96 53.80 9.64
CA SER A 295 -36.42 52.79 8.64
C SER A 295 -36.05 51.35 9.01
N ILE A 296 -34.96 51.17 9.76
CA ILE A 296 -34.50 49.82 10.19
C ILE A 296 -35.21 49.41 11.51
N LYS A 297 -35.69 50.37 12.28
CA LYS A 297 -36.28 50.20 13.62
C LYS A 297 -37.58 49.39 13.69
N GLY A 298 -38.05 48.79 12.63
CA GLY A 298 -39.32 48.05 12.63
C GLY A 298 -39.28 46.69 11.92
N LYS A 299 -38.10 46.15 11.55
CA LYS A 299 -38.01 45.00 10.68
C LYS A 299 -37.16 43.81 11.21
N PRO A 300 -37.35 43.29 12.45
CA PRO A 300 -36.56 42.17 12.97
C PRO A 300 -36.73 40.89 12.14
N GLN A 301 -37.95 40.62 11.66
CA GLN A 301 -38.24 39.45 10.84
C GLN A 301 -37.53 39.46 9.46
N GLN A 302 -37.29 40.64 8.88
CA GLN A 302 -36.57 40.75 7.60
C GLN A 302 -35.07 40.53 7.81
N ALA A 303 -34.49 40.98 8.92
CA ALA A 303 -33.10 40.69 9.28
C ALA A 303 -32.87 39.19 9.49
N GLU A 304 -33.79 38.48 10.14
CA GLU A 304 -33.74 37.03 10.29
C GLU A 304 -33.73 36.29 8.91
N ARG A 305 -34.62 36.69 8.02
CA ARG A 305 -34.69 36.09 6.65
C ARG A 305 -33.42 36.28 5.84
N VAL A 306 -32.72 37.44 5.96
CA VAL A 306 -31.41 37.62 5.30
C VAL A 306 -30.37 36.73 5.95
N THR A 307 -30.38 36.60 7.27
CA THR A 307 -29.45 35.74 8.00
C THR A 307 -29.61 34.27 7.56
N GLU A 308 -30.85 33.80 7.47
CA GLU A 308 -31.18 32.46 6.99
C GLU A 308 -30.74 32.24 5.53
N ALA A 309 -30.96 33.25 4.66
CA ALA A 309 -30.54 33.17 3.25
C ALA A 309 -29.01 33.12 3.11
N VAL A 310 -28.25 33.92 3.87
CA VAL A 310 -26.77 33.88 3.87
C VAL A 310 -26.27 32.54 4.42
N GLN A 311 -26.90 32.06 5.50
CA GLN A 311 -26.58 30.76 6.07
C GLN A 311 -26.79 29.65 5.04
N GLY A 312 -27.97 29.53 4.43
CA GLY A 312 -28.28 28.53 3.44
C GLY A 312 -27.37 28.61 2.20
N GLY A 313 -27.01 29.82 1.76
CA GLY A 313 -26.07 30.04 0.67
C GLY A 313 -24.66 29.51 0.95
N LEU A 314 -24.14 29.78 2.15
CA LEU A 314 -22.83 29.26 2.59
C LEU A 314 -22.84 27.73 2.73
N GLU A 315 -23.88 27.19 3.37
CA GLU A 315 -24.04 25.74 3.52
C GLU A 315 -24.10 25.04 2.18
N MET A 316 -24.92 25.54 1.25
CA MET A 316 -25.04 25.00 -0.09
C MET A 316 -23.71 25.01 -0.84
N LEU A 317 -22.99 26.15 -0.78
CA LEU A 317 -21.69 26.29 -1.43
C LEU A 317 -20.66 25.29 -0.87
N ILE A 318 -20.57 25.14 0.45
CA ILE A 318 -19.66 24.18 1.10
C ILE A 318 -20.01 22.75 0.66
N LEU A 319 -21.28 22.39 0.70
CA LEU A 319 -21.73 21.05 0.30
C LEU A 319 -21.45 20.77 -1.16
N GLU A 320 -21.77 21.69 -2.07
CA GLU A 320 -21.55 21.56 -3.51
C GLU A 320 -20.07 21.39 -3.85
N GLN A 321 -19.21 22.22 -3.26
CA GLN A 321 -17.78 22.16 -3.55
C GLN A 321 -17.12 20.89 -2.96
N CYS A 322 -17.53 20.44 -1.78
CA CYS A 322 -17.04 19.20 -1.19
C CYS A 322 -17.56 17.95 -1.95
N GLU A 323 -18.82 17.97 -2.43
CA GLU A 323 -19.36 16.93 -3.30
C GLU A 323 -18.54 16.82 -4.58
N ALA A 324 -18.34 17.96 -5.28
CA ALA A 324 -17.52 18.01 -6.48
C ALA A 324 -16.06 17.59 -6.25
N ALA A 325 -15.49 17.87 -5.06
CA ALA A 325 -14.16 17.41 -4.70
C ALA A 325 -14.11 15.90 -4.50
N ALA A 326 -15.11 15.33 -3.81
CA ALA A 326 -15.21 13.89 -3.62
C ALA A 326 -15.34 13.13 -4.94
N GLU A 327 -16.18 13.61 -5.85
CA GLU A 327 -16.33 13.05 -7.21
C GLU A 327 -15.03 13.11 -8.00
N ARG A 328 -14.30 14.25 -7.97
CA ARG A 328 -13.00 14.39 -8.65
C ARG A 328 -11.93 13.47 -8.06
N ALA A 329 -11.86 13.37 -6.74
CA ALA A 329 -10.91 12.52 -6.07
C ALA A 329 -11.17 11.03 -6.39
N GLU A 330 -12.45 10.59 -6.35
CA GLU A 330 -12.83 9.24 -6.75
C GLU A 330 -12.47 8.96 -8.20
N ALA A 331 -12.82 9.86 -9.13
CA ALA A 331 -12.51 9.72 -10.55
C ALA A 331 -10.99 9.59 -10.79
N ALA A 332 -10.17 10.39 -10.10
CA ALA A 332 -8.72 10.29 -10.19
C ALA A 332 -8.21 8.94 -9.67
N TRP A 333 -8.73 8.46 -8.53
CA TRP A 333 -8.36 7.16 -7.97
C TRP A 333 -8.77 5.98 -8.87
N GLN A 334 -9.91 6.07 -9.54
CA GLN A 334 -10.37 5.05 -10.50
C GLN A 334 -9.41 4.89 -11.70
N MET A 335 -8.60 5.89 -12.02
CA MET A 335 -7.64 5.82 -13.14
C MET A 335 -6.43 4.92 -12.82
N SER A 336 -6.16 4.59 -11.56
CA SER A 336 -5.02 3.77 -11.16
C SER A 336 -5.44 2.41 -10.57
N PRO A 337 -4.65 1.33 -10.75
CA PRO A 337 -4.94 0.04 -10.11
C PRO A 337 -4.95 0.12 -8.58
N ALA A 338 -4.03 0.89 -7.99
CA ALA A 338 -3.94 1.08 -6.55
C ALA A 338 -5.18 1.80 -6.00
N GLY A 339 -5.63 2.87 -6.69
CA GLY A 339 -6.83 3.60 -6.31
C GLY A 339 -8.09 2.74 -6.42
N ARG A 340 -8.26 1.99 -7.51
CA ARG A 340 -9.38 1.04 -7.63
C ARG A 340 -9.39 0.00 -6.51
N GLY A 341 -8.20 -0.50 -6.12
CA GLY A 341 -8.07 -1.42 -5.00
C GLY A 341 -8.57 -0.82 -3.68
N LEU A 342 -8.17 0.42 -3.36
CA LEU A 342 -8.62 1.11 -2.15
C LEU A 342 -10.10 1.46 -2.18
N LEU A 343 -10.63 1.91 -3.33
CA LEU A 343 -12.07 2.18 -3.49
C LEU A 343 -12.92 0.92 -3.30
N ALA A 344 -12.43 -0.25 -3.71
CA ALA A 344 -13.14 -1.51 -3.56
C ALA A 344 -13.27 -1.99 -2.11
N ILE A 345 -12.32 -1.66 -1.25
CA ILE A 345 -12.29 -2.06 0.18
C ILE A 345 -12.70 -0.93 1.12
N GLY A 346 -12.69 0.32 0.63
CA GLY A 346 -13.03 1.52 1.40
C GLY A 346 -14.54 1.73 1.56
N PRO A 347 -14.94 2.84 2.21
CA PRO A 347 -16.35 3.22 2.33
C PRO A 347 -17.01 3.39 0.96
N ALA A 348 -18.20 2.80 0.79
CA ALA A 348 -18.92 2.84 -0.48
C ALA A 348 -19.40 4.25 -0.91
N ASP A 349 -19.41 5.21 0.04
CA ASP A 349 -19.82 6.60 -0.18
C ASP A 349 -18.63 7.57 -0.28
N LEU A 350 -17.42 7.06 -0.54
CA LEU A 350 -16.22 7.90 -0.58
C LEU A 350 -16.29 8.96 -1.69
N GLY A 351 -16.85 8.63 -2.83
CA GLY A 351 -17.06 9.54 -3.97
C GLY A 351 -18.13 10.63 -3.75
N ARG A 352 -18.66 10.75 -2.54
CA ARG A 352 -19.63 11.77 -2.15
C ARG A 352 -19.21 12.48 -0.88
N ALA A 353 -19.71 13.68 -0.67
CA ALA A 353 -19.57 14.36 0.61
C ALA A 353 -20.17 13.51 1.73
N SER A 354 -19.54 13.51 2.91
CA SER A 354 -20.01 12.72 4.03
C SER A 354 -21.40 13.16 4.49
N ARG A 355 -22.18 12.22 4.99
CA ARG A 355 -23.50 12.52 5.59
C ARG A 355 -23.37 13.48 6.79
N ALA A 356 -22.21 13.51 7.42
CA ALA A 356 -21.94 14.38 8.56
C ALA A 356 -21.61 15.83 8.16
N LEU A 357 -21.24 16.09 6.89
CA LEU A 357 -20.82 17.40 6.43
C LEU A 357 -21.95 18.43 6.56
N ARG A 358 -23.18 18.12 6.15
CA ARG A 358 -24.32 19.05 6.23
C ARG A 358 -24.54 19.58 7.65
N PRO A 359 -24.78 18.75 8.69
CA PRO A 359 -25.00 19.28 10.04
C PRO A 359 -23.77 19.97 10.62
N LYS A 360 -22.56 19.64 10.17
CA LYS A 360 -21.34 20.33 10.58
C LYS A 360 -21.22 21.70 9.93
N ALA A 361 -21.52 21.81 8.64
CA ALA A 361 -21.54 23.07 7.91
C ALA A 361 -22.59 24.04 8.52
N GLU A 362 -23.82 23.55 8.76
CA GLU A 362 -24.88 24.32 9.45
C GLU A 362 -24.40 24.86 10.80
N ARG A 363 -23.74 24.02 11.58
CA ARG A 363 -23.20 24.44 12.90
C ARG A 363 -22.07 25.44 12.73
N ALA A 364 -21.11 25.18 11.87
CA ALA A 364 -19.96 26.06 11.64
C ALA A 364 -20.38 27.48 11.18
N VAL A 365 -21.37 27.55 10.29
CA VAL A 365 -21.91 28.85 9.83
C VAL A 365 -22.66 29.55 10.94
N ARG A 366 -23.46 28.87 11.75
CA ARG A 366 -24.18 29.44 12.91
C ARG A 366 -23.21 29.95 13.98
N ASP A 367 -22.19 29.15 14.30
CA ASP A 367 -21.16 29.54 15.28
C ASP A 367 -20.37 30.77 14.78
N TRP A 368 -20.06 30.81 13.48
CA TRP A 368 -19.44 31.96 12.86
C TRP A 368 -20.30 33.21 12.94
N GLN A 369 -21.61 33.12 12.71
CA GLN A 369 -22.54 34.25 12.87
C GLN A 369 -22.55 34.74 14.30
N GLN A 370 -22.50 33.85 15.29
CA GLN A 370 -22.42 34.23 16.70
C GLN A 370 -21.11 34.97 17.03
N ASP A 371 -19.97 34.49 16.50
CA ASP A 371 -18.69 35.16 16.67
C ASP A 371 -18.71 36.57 16.08
N VAL A 372 -19.34 36.77 14.92
CA VAL A 372 -19.48 38.08 14.30
C VAL A 372 -20.32 38.99 15.17
N LEU A 373 -21.43 38.50 15.78
CA LEU A 373 -22.24 39.25 16.73
C LEU A 373 -21.42 39.69 17.93
N ASP A 374 -20.58 38.80 18.47
CA ASP A 374 -19.77 39.10 19.64
C ASP A 374 -18.63 40.09 19.33
N MET A 375 -18.03 39.97 18.13
CA MET A 375 -17.06 40.95 17.62
C MET A 375 -17.67 42.35 17.50
N VAL A 376 -18.89 42.44 16.99
CA VAL A 376 -19.63 43.73 16.88
C VAL A 376 -19.96 44.31 18.26
N ARG A 377 -20.39 43.46 19.20
CA ARG A 377 -20.68 43.89 20.58
C ARG A 377 -19.44 44.41 21.30
N SER A 378 -18.31 43.71 21.15
CA SER A 378 -17.03 44.11 21.77
C SER A 378 -16.52 45.46 21.24
N GLU A 379 -16.56 45.65 19.93
CA GLU A 379 -16.14 46.92 19.28
C GLU A 379 -17.05 48.08 19.68
N GLY A 380 -18.32 47.75 19.99
CA GLY A 380 -19.32 48.73 20.40
C GLY A 380 -19.18 49.28 21.83
N GLN A 381 -18.50 48.58 22.71
CA GLN A 381 -18.38 48.96 24.13
C GLN A 381 -17.47 50.17 24.35
N ASP A 382 -16.49 50.42 23.47
CA ASP A 382 -15.51 51.49 23.65
C ASP A 382 -15.94 52.88 23.16
N LYS A 383 -17.09 53.01 22.53
CA LYS A 383 -17.53 54.29 21.95
C LYS A 383 -18.93 54.71 22.44
N ARG A 384 -19.05 55.90 23.07
CA ARG A 384 -20.33 56.49 23.49
C ARG A 384 -21.40 56.55 22.39
N THR A 385 -20.98 56.62 21.13
CA THR A 385 -21.85 56.64 19.96
C THR A 385 -22.53 55.29 19.73
N THR A 386 -21.83 54.20 19.98
CA THR A 386 -22.32 52.84 19.80
C THR A 386 -23.28 52.42 20.89
N ALA A 387 -23.06 52.87 22.15
CA ALA A 387 -23.99 52.65 23.24
C ALA A 387 -25.35 53.35 23.00
N LYS A 388 -25.36 54.53 22.40
CA LYS A 388 -26.59 55.23 21.93
C LYS A 388 -27.24 54.43 20.77
N PHE A 389 -26.46 53.86 19.87
CA PHE A 389 -26.98 53.10 18.74
C PHE A 389 -27.68 51.79 19.18
N LEU A 390 -27.10 51.08 20.13
CA LEU A 390 -27.69 49.89 20.77
C LEU A 390 -28.92 50.24 21.61
N SER A 391 -28.95 51.43 22.23
CA SER A 391 -30.10 51.92 23.04
C SER A 391 -31.31 52.32 22.20
N TYR A 392 -31.13 52.62 20.92
CA TYR A 392 -32.23 52.92 19.98
C TYR A 392 -32.91 51.67 19.40
N GLY A 393 -32.62 50.48 19.94
CA GLY A 393 -33.32 49.25 19.52
C GLY A 393 -33.01 48.78 18.10
N VAL A 394 -31.90 49.27 17.51
CA VAL A 394 -31.32 48.61 16.35
C VAL A 394 -30.66 47.35 16.88
N ASN A 395 -31.35 46.23 16.77
CA ASN A 395 -30.87 44.92 17.21
C ASN A 395 -29.45 44.71 16.66
N GLY A 396 -28.51 44.35 17.53
CA GLY A 396 -27.13 44.02 17.15
C GLY A 396 -27.03 43.04 15.97
N LEU A 397 -28.12 42.29 15.71
CA LEU A 397 -28.35 41.43 14.58
C LEU A 397 -28.26 42.19 13.23
N GLY A 398 -28.87 43.37 13.08
CA GLY A 398 -28.82 44.08 11.81
C GLY A 398 -27.42 44.63 11.48
N VAL A 399 -26.65 45.01 12.49
CA VAL A 399 -25.27 45.48 12.33
C VAL A 399 -24.33 44.28 12.03
N ALA A 400 -24.51 43.18 12.76
CA ALA A 400 -23.76 41.97 12.50
C ALA A 400 -24.02 41.45 11.08
N LEU A 401 -25.26 41.51 10.61
CA LEU A 401 -25.63 41.15 9.26
C LEU A 401 -24.93 42.03 8.23
N MET A 402 -24.84 43.34 8.42
CA MET A 402 -24.10 44.21 7.54
C MET A 402 -22.60 43.90 7.53
N VAL A 403 -22.00 43.52 8.66
CA VAL A 403 -20.60 43.08 8.74
C VAL A 403 -20.41 41.76 7.99
N VAL A 404 -21.35 40.81 8.12
CA VAL A 404 -21.32 39.54 7.41
C VAL A 404 -21.39 39.77 5.91
N VAL A 405 -22.33 40.57 5.44
CA VAL A 405 -22.46 40.92 4.02
C VAL A 405 -21.21 41.65 3.51
N PHE A 406 -20.67 42.59 4.29
CA PHE A 406 -19.44 43.30 3.96
C PHE A 406 -18.21 42.39 3.95
N ALA A 407 -18.11 41.43 4.89
CA ALA A 407 -17.05 40.45 4.94
C ALA A 407 -17.11 39.50 3.75
N SER A 408 -18.32 39.09 3.33
CA SER A 408 -18.55 38.20 2.20
C SER A 408 -18.35 38.85 0.81
N THR A 409 -18.27 40.19 0.74
CA THR A 409 -17.96 40.94 -0.50
C THR A 409 -16.51 41.39 -0.60
N GLY A 410 -15.64 40.93 0.27
CA GLY A 410 -14.22 41.31 0.25
C GLY A 410 -13.95 42.78 0.67
N GLY A 411 -14.96 43.51 1.08
CA GLY A 411 -14.82 44.94 1.44
C GLY A 411 -14.50 45.85 0.27
N ALA A 412 -14.48 45.34 -0.96
CA ALA A 412 -14.15 46.05 -2.19
C ALA A 412 -15.21 45.79 -3.24
N LEU A 413 -16.21 46.64 -3.31
CA LEU A 413 -17.06 46.77 -4.49
C LEU A 413 -16.28 47.58 -5.55
N VAL A 414 -15.30 46.95 -6.19
CA VAL A 414 -14.58 47.52 -7.33
C VAL A 414 -15.02 46.77 -8.58
N GLY A 415 -16.01 47.32 -9.27
CA GLY A 415 -16.40 46.79 -10.57
C GLY A 415 -17.64 47.51 -11.10
N ALA A 416 -17.51 48.19 -12.20
CA ALA A 416 -18.55 49.03 -12.85
C ALA A 416 -19.77 48.24 -13.41
N GLU A 417 -19.93 46.96 -13.05
CA GLU A 417 -20.99 46.08 -13.56
C GLU A 417 -22.14 45.83 -12.59
N VAL A 418 -22.08 46.38 -11.39
CA VAL A 418 -23.11 46.18 -10.37
C VAL A 418 -24.14 47.28 -10.46
N GLY A 419 -25.14 47.10 -11.27
CA GLY A 419 -26.29 47.99 -11.40
C GLY A 419 -26.99 48.29 -10.06
N ILE A 420 -28.30 48.27 -10.01
CA ILE A 420 -29.13 48.62 -8.80
C ILE A 420 -28.68 47.87 -7.51
N ALA A 421 -28.08 46.66 -7.66
CA ALA A 421 -27.56 45.85 -6.53
C ALA A 421 -26.34 46.49 -5.83
N GLY A 422 -25.44 47.16 -6.56
CA GLY A 422 -24.26 47.81 -5.99
C GLY A 422 -24.60 49.02 -5.11
N GLY A 423 -25.68 49.73 -5.41
CA GLY A 423 -26.12 50.90 -4.63
C GLY A 423 -26.57 50.52 -3.21
N THR A 424 -27.24 49.39 -3.01
CA THR A 424 -27.76 48.98 -1.69
C THR A 424 -26.65 48.39 -0.80
N LEU A 425 -25.63 47.74 -1.39
CA LEU A 425 -24.46 47.24 -0.65
C LEU A 425 -23.54 48.38 -0.19
N LEU A 426 -23.33 49.39 -1.05
CA LEU A 426 -22.58 50.61 -0.70
C LEU A 426 -23.25 51.39 0.47
N LEU A 427 -24.57 51.37 0.53
CA LEU A 427 -25.31 51.96 1.64
C LEU A 427 -25.04 51.29 2.97
N GLY A 428 -25.05 49.96 3.00
CA GLY A 428 -24.70 49.17 4.18
C GLY A 428 -23.27 49.49 4.68
N GLN A 429 -22.32 49.54 3.78
CA GLN A 429 -20.93 49.90 4.07
C GLN A 429 -20.81 51.31 4.68
N LYS A 430 -21.38 52.33 4.01
CA LYS A 430 -21.33 53.71 4.51
C LYS A 430 -22.02 53.88 5.86
N LEU A 431 -23.05 53.09 6.12
CA LEU A 431 -23.71 53.11 7.43
C LEU A 431 -22.80 52.52 8.51
N LEU A 432 -22.14 51.39 8.25
CA LEU A 432 -21.17 50.81 9.17
C LEU A 432 -19.99 51.75 9.42
N GLU A 433 -19.44 52.36 8.35
CA GLU A 433 -18.36 53.34 8.43
C GLU A 433 -18.77 54.58 9.30
N ALA A 434 -20.00 55.05 9.15
CA ALA A 434 -20.52 56.17 9.95
C ALA A 434 -20.67 55.82 11.43
N VAL A 435 -20.93 54.55 11.77
CA VAL A 435 -21.14 54.09 13.16
C VAL A 435 -19.83 53.72 13.84
N PHE A 436 -19.01 52.92 13.20
CA PHE A 436 -17.80 52.33 13.79
C PHE A 436 -16.52 53.04 13.34
N GLY A 437 -16.56 53.76 12.24
CA GLY A 437 -15.40 54.32 11.53
C GLY A 437 -14.82 53.31 10.54
N ASP A 438 -14.24 53.82 9.46
CA ASP A 438 -13.72 53.03 8.34
C ASP A 438 -12.69 51.95 8.75
N GLN A 439 -11.75 52.29 9.64
CA GLN A 439 -10.72 51.36 10.12
C GLN A 439 -11.31 50.22 10.95
N ALA A 440 -12.27 50.49 11.83
CA ALA A 440 -12.91 49.47 12.65
C ALA A 440 -13.75 48.51 11.81
N VAL A 441 -14.48 49.03 10.81
CA VAL A 441 -15.28 48.20 9.89
C VAL A 441 -14.40 47.26 9.10
N ARG A 442 -13.29 47.73 8.54
CA ARG A 442 -12.32 46.86 7.83
C ARG A 442 -11.71 45.83 8.76
N GLY A 443 -11.37 46.20 9.99
CA GLY A 443 -10.87 45.26 11.00
C GLY A 443 -11.89 44.20 11.38
N LEU A 444 -13.15 44.55 11.57
CA LEU A 444 -14.25 43.61 11.84
C LEU A 444 -14.45 42.65 10.65
N ALA A 445 -14.52 43.16 9.43
CA ALA A 445 -14.69 42.34 8.23
C ALA A 445 -13.53 41.37 8.03
N SER A 446 -12.29 41.82 8.26
CA SER A 446 -11.11 40.95 8.15
C SER A 446 -11.14 39.83 9.21
N ARG A 447 -11.47 40.13 10.46
CA ARG A 447 -11.60 39.12 11.53
C ARG A 447 -12.74 38.13 11.24
N ALA A 448 -13.89 38.64 10.80
CA ALA A 448 -15.04 37.82 10.45
C ALA A 448 -14.71 36.83 9.30
N ARG A 449 -14.02 37.32 8.25
CA ARG A 449 -13.56 36.47 7.13
C ARG A 449 -12.59 35.40 7.61
N LYS A 450 -11.60 35.78 8.42
CA LYS A 450 -10.62 34.83 8.96
C LYS A 450 -11.27 33.76 9.84
N ALA A 451 -12.24 34.12 10.64
CA ALA A 451 -13.01 33.18 11.44
C ALA A 451 -13.83 32.18 10.60
N LEU A 452 -14.39 32.65 9.47
CA LEU A 452 -15.06 31.79 8.50
C LEU A 452 -14.08 30.85 7.81
N GLU A 453 -12.96 31.38 7.31
CA GLU A 453 -11.90 30.63 6.65
C GLU A 453 -11.42 29.44 7.49
N VAL A 454 -11.10 29.67 8.77
CA VAL A 454 -10.65 28.60 9.68
C VAL A 454 -11.68 27.48 9.80
N ARG A 455 -12.97 27.82 9.85
CA ARG A 455 -14.04 26.81 9.93
C ARG A 455 -14.22 26.03 8.63
N ILE A 456 -14.15 26.72 7.49
CA ILE A 456 -14.26 26.09 6.18
C ILE A 456 -13.06 25.15 5.95
N VAL A 457 -11.84 25.61 6.26
CA VAL A 457 -10.63 24.77 6.18
C VAL A 457 -10.81 23.50 7.01
N ALA A 458 -11.29 23.60 8.25
CA ALA A 458 -11.50 22.44 9.10
C ALA A 458 -12.52 21.43 8.52
N LEU A 459 -13.61 21.93 7.90
CA LEU A 459 -14.61 21.06 7.25
C LEU A 459 -14.04 20.36 6.01
N VAL A 460 -13.34 21.10 5.17
CA VAL A 460 -12.72 20.58 3.95
C VAL A 460 -11.62 19.55 4.27
N ASP A 461 -10.81 19.83 5.28
CA ASP A 461 -9.76 18.92 5.75
C ASP A 461 -10.33 17.62 6.33
N GLU A 462 -11.47 17.70 7.03
CA GLU A 462 -12.15 16.50 7.52
C GLU A 462 -12.68 15.62 6.38
N GLU A 463 -13.23 16.21 5.33
CA GLU A 463 -13.66 15.49 4.14
C GLU A 463 -12.46 14.90 3.37
N ARG A 464 -11.37 15.66 3.22
CA ARG A 464 -10.09 15.21 2.66
C ARG A 464 -9.53 14.01 3.42
N ALA A 465 -9.61 14.04 4.75
CA ALA A 465 -9.09 12.97 5.61
C ALA A 465 -9.77 11.61 5.37
N ARG A 466 -10.96 11.57 4.78
CA ARG A 466 -11.61 10.32 4.38
C ARG A 466 -10.81 9.57 3.32
N TYR A 467 -10.16 10.30 2.41
CA TYR A 467 -9.28 9.74 1.38
C TYR A 467 -7.88 9.47 1.92
N THR A 468 -7.26 10.48 2.52
CA THR A 468 -5.87 10.31 3.01
C THR A 468 -5.78 9.26 4.10
N GLY A 469 -6.81 9.11 4.92
CA GLY A 469 -6.92 8.05 5.92
C GLY A 469 -6.91 6.63 5.36
N GLN A 470 -7.45 6.41 4.14
CA GLN A 470 -7.34 5.10 3.47
C GLN A 470 -5.90 4.78 3.08
N VAL A 471 -5.15 5.80 2.65
CA VAL A 471 -3.73 5.65 2.31
C VAL A 471 -2.89 5.47 3.57
N ASP A 472 -3.20 6.21 4.65
CA ASP A 472 -2.50 6.09 5.95
C ASP A 472 -2.67 4.71 6.58
N ALA A 473 -3.84 4.11 6.40
CA ALA A 473 -4.15 2.77 6.91
C ALA A 473 -3.26 1.67 6.29
N LEU A 474 -2.65 1.91 5.13
CA LEU A 474 -1.70 0.98 4.50
C LEU A 474 -0.37 0.91 5.25
N GLN A 475 -0.04 1.86 6.10
CA GLN A 475 1.19 1.92 6.89
C GLN A 475 2.47 1.67 6.07
N ILE A 476 2.54 2.25 4.87
CA ILE A 476 3.67 2.06 3.95
C ILE A 476 4.94 2.61 4.57
N ASP A 477 5.94 1.74 4.70
CA ASP A 477 7.26 2.11 5.18
C ASP A 477 8.14 2.62 4.03
N HIS A 478 8.17 3.91 3.84
CA HIS A 478 8.98 4.57 2.80
C HIS A 478 10.50 4.38 2.97
N GLY A 479 10.98 3.96 4.15
CA GLY A 479 12.39 3.68 4.39
C GLY A 479 12.80 2.23 4.08
N ALA A 480 11.83 1.32 3.91
CA ALA A 480 12.09 -0.09 3.70
C ALA A 480 12.92 -0.39 2.43
N PRO A 481 12.66 0.22 1.25
CA PRO A 481 13.44 -0.05 0.05
C PRO A 481 14.93 0.25 0.20
N GLU A 482 15.27 1.39 0.81
CA GLU A 482 16.67 1.76 1.00
C GLU A 482 17.37 0.88 2.04
N ARG A 483 16.65 0.49 3.12
CA ARG A 483 17.19 -0.47 4.10
C ARG A 483 17.44 -1.83 3.46
N LEU A 484 16.55 -2.31 2.60
CA LEU A 484 16.71 -3.57 1.87
C LEU A 484 17.95 -3.52 0.95
N ARG A 485 18.08 -2.48 0.13
CA ARG A 485 19.25 -2.29 -0.76
C ARG A 485 20.55 -2.16 0.02
N HIS A 486 20.51 -1.47 1.17
CA HIS A 486 21.68 -1.35 2.03
C HIS A 486 22.08 -2.70 2.64
N ALA A 487 21.11 -3.49 3.12
CA ALA A 487 21.36 -4.83 3.63
C ALA A 487 21.93 -5.76 2.54
N ALA A 488 21.40 -5.71 1.32
CA ALA A 488 21.91 -6.47 0.18
C ALA A 488 23.37 -6.09 -0.14
N ARG A 489 23.70 -4.81 -0.16
CA ARG A 489 25.10 -4.34 -0.33
C ARG A 489 26.03 -4.89 0.75
N LYS A 490 25.64 -4.80 2.03
CA LYS A 490 26.45 -5.33 3.15
C LYS A 490 26.71 -6.83 3.04
N VAL A 491 25.69 -7.60 2.66
CA VAL A 491 25.82 -9.05 2.45
C VAL A 491 26.76 -9.33 1.27
N GLY A 492 26.63 -8.57 0.18
CA GLY A 492 27.54 -8.65 -0.97
C GLY A 492 29.00 -8.37 -0.58
N ASP A 493 29.24 -7.31 0.17
CA ASP A 493 30.58 -6.93 0.63
C ASP A 493 31.21 -8.01 1.55
N ALA A 494 30.41 -8.54 2.48
CA ALA A 494 30.86 -9.62 3.37
C ALA A 494 31.21 -10.90 2.60
N ARG A 495 30.42 -11.24 1.58
CA ARG A 495 30.68 -12.39 0.69
C ARG A 495 31.99 -12.22 -0.09
N PHE A 496 32.23 -11.04 -0.66
CA PHE A 496 33.50 -10.75 -1.35
C PHE A 496 34.71 -10.77 -0.42
N ALA A 497 34.54 -10.34 0.84
CA ALA A 497 35.60 -10.39 1.84
C ALA A 497 35.96 -11.85 2.21
N SER A 498 34.96 -12.73 2.39
CA SER A 498 35.23 -14.15 2.71
C SER A 498 35.95 -14.86 1.57
N GLN A 499 35.58 -14.63 0.30
CA GLN A 499 36.24 -15.21 -0.86
C GLN A 499 37.73 -14.79 -1.03
N ARG A 500 38.11 -13.64 -0.47
CA ARG A 500 39.51 -13.18 -0.48
C ARG A 500 40.35 -13.68 0.72
N GLY A 501 39.67 -14.13 1.78
CA GLY A 501 40.33 -14.67 2.97
C GLY A 501 40.69 -16.14 2.89
N ASP A 502 40.08 -16.89 1.96
CA ASP A 502 40.28 -18.32 1.73
C ASP A 502 41.35 -18.57 0.61
N GLY A 503 42.03 -17.58 0.11
CA GLY A 503 43.16 -17.63 -0.86
C GLY A 503 44.47 -17.18 -0.19
#